data_df1d346e5f86629eacc31c15bf7c3b54
#
_entry.id   df1d346e5f86629eacc31c15bf7c3b54
#
_cell.length_a   1.000
_cell.length_b   1.000
_cell.length_c   1.000
_cell.angle_alpha   90.00
_cell.angle_beta   90.00
_cell.angle_gamma   90.00
#
_symmetry.space_group_name_H-M   'P 1'
#
loop_
_entity.id
_entity.type
_entity.pdbx_description
1 polymer ?
#
loop_
_entity_poly.entity_id
_entity_poly.type
_entity_poly.pdbx_seq_one_letter_code
_entity_poly.pdbx_strand_id
1 'polypeptide(L)'
;MYKQLTSEQRYAIKLGLQAKMTLSAIAKQINVSVSTISREIKRNHNSRGGYTWRLAHEMAIERRERVVCNRLTPRPILQRALKLLVEEDWSPVQISGYLAKQGVSISHETIYRVIRSDTSGELLQHCRHRLKYRHHKRRKRKTKPVSIPNRISIHQRPAEADGSRFGDWEMDLILGKNQKSAIVTLCERSTNFLIMQRLPFVKDSKHLANQVIDMLLPYKQQVLTITTDNGSEFAKHELIAKNLDTDIYFTDSYAAWQKGAIENTNKLIRQYIPKGLDFNMITDDFIKQTQYKINRRPRVKLDFNSPYKIFFNHFS
;
A
#
# COMPACT_ATOMS: atom_id res chain seq x y z
N MET A 1 23.99 -5.00 -22.85
CA MET A 1 23.57 -3.61 -22.67
C MET A 1 23.96 -2.81 -23.92
N TYR A 2 23.01 -2.11 -24.58
CA TYR A 2 23.29 -1.33 -25.80
C TYR A 2 24.16 -0.11 -25.43
N LYS A 3 25.37 -0.03 -26.01
CA LYS A 3 26.25 1.13 -25.88
C LYS A 3 26.08 2.05 -27.08
N GLN A 4 25.90 3.34 -26.82
CA GLN A 4 25.88 4.34 -27.88
C GLN A 4 27.31 4.62 -28.39
N LEU A 5 27.40 5.07 -29.65
CA LEU A 5 28.69 5.49 -30.22
C LEU A 5 29.24 6.69 -29.45
N THR A 6 30.55 6.64 -29.19
CA THR A 6 31.28 7.76 -28.58
C THR A 6 31.60 8.85 -29.59
N SER A 7 32.09 9.99 -29.13
CA SER A 7 32.56 11.09 -29.95
C SER A 7 33.68 10.64 -30.90
N GLU A 8 34.64 9.87 -30.37
CA GLU A 8 35.77 9.32 -31.09
C GLU A 8 35.33 8.33 -32.18
N GLN A 9 34.35 7.47 -31.86
CA GLN A 9 33.80 6.54 -32.85
C GLN A 9 33.12 7.27 -34.00
N ARG A 10 32.38 8.37 -33.73
CA ARG A 10 31.79 9.23 -34.77
C ARG A 10 32.83 9.93 -35.61
N TYR A 11 33.96 10.36 -34.99
CA TYR A 11 35.06 10.92 -35.71
C TYR A 11 35.70 9.88 -36.66
N ALA A 12 35.92 8.67 -36.17
CA ALA A 12 36.44 7.56 -36.99
C ALA A 12 35.52 7.22 -38.19
N ILE A 13 34.20 7.25 -37.97
CA ILE A 13 33.22 7.09 -39.10
C ILE A 13 33.43 8.17 -40.14
N LYS A 14 33.58 9.45 -39.75
CA LYS A 14 33.85 10.54 -40.68
C LYS A 14 35.11 10.31 -41.52
N LEU A 15 36.21 9.94 -40.85
CA LEU A 15 37.50 9.67 -41.52
C LEU A 15 37.38 8.50 -42.51
N GLY A 16 36.71 7.41 -42.13
CA GLY A 16 36.47 6.28 -43.00
C GLY A 16 35.67 6.62 -44.22
N LEU A 17 34.59 7.45 -44.05
CA LEU A 17 33.78 7.94 -45.18
C LEU A 17 34.59 8.85 -46.13
N GLN A 18 35.46 9.73 -45.59
CA GLN A 18 36.34 10.56 -46.38
C GLN A 18 37.39 9.73 -47.17
N ALA A 19 37.89 8.65 -46.56
CA ALA A 19 38.79 7.70 -47.19
C ALA A 19 38.10 6.72 -48.15
N LYS A 20 36.78 6.91 -48.43
CA LYS A 20 35.94 6.04 -49.27
C LYS A 20 35.93 4.57 -48.86
N MET A 21 36.13 4.30 -47.59
CA MET A 21 36.05 2.94 -47.00
C MET A 21 34.62 2.40 -47.07
N THR A 22 34.50 1.08 -47.19
CA THR A 22 33.15 0.43 -47.08
C THR A 22 32.64 0.49 -45.64
N LEU A 23 31.31 0.52 -45.46
CA LEU A 23 30.69 0.53 -44.15
C LEU A 23 31.11 -0.67 -43.29
N SER A 24 31.42 -1.81 -43.94
CA SER A 24 31.91 -3.02 -43.27
C SER A 24 33.34 -2.83 -42.72
N ALA A 25 34.22 -2.16 -43.49
CA ALA A 25 35.57 -1.84 -43.06
C ALA A 25 35.58 -0.87 -41.86
N ILE A 26 34.74 0.20 -41.94
CA ILE A 26 34.56 1.15 -40.83
C ILE A 26 34.02 0.45 -39.58
N ALA A 27 33.00 -0.40 -39.73
CA ALA A 27 32.37 -1.15 -38.64
C ALA A 27 33.40 -2.06 -37.91
N LYS A 28 34.25 -2.76 -38.68
CA LYS A 28 35.33 -3.59 -38.17
C LYS A 28 36.38 -2.77 -37.39
N GLN A 29 36.76 -1.60 -37.93
CA GLN A 29 37.75 -0.71 -37.31
C GLN A 29 37.32 -0.19 -35.92
N ILE A 30 36.03 0.16 -35.73
CA ILE A 30 35.53 0.70 -34.47
C ILE A 30 34.79 -0.34 -33.63
N ASN A 31 34.84 -1.62 -34.00
CA ASN A 31 34.24 -2.76 -33.32
C ASN A 31 32.73 -2.60 -33.03
N VAL A 32 31.97 -2.31 -34.08
CA VAL A 32 30.51 -2.23 -34.06
C VAL A 32 29.87 -2.95 -35.25
N SER A 33 28.58 -3.18 -35.22
CA SER A 33 27.88 -3.80 -36.35
C SER A 33 27.73 -2.81 -37.53
N VAL A 34 27.78 -3.33 -38.78
CA VAL A 34 27.53 -2.55 -39.98
C VAL A 34 26.20 -1.81 -39.94
N SER A 35 25.17 -2.47 -39.37
CA SER A 35 23.83 -1.86 -39.17
C SER A 35 23.88 -0.66 -38.22
N THR A 36 24.79 -0.64 -37.24
CA THR A 36 24.98 0.53 -36.34
C THR A 36 25.53 1.73 -37.16
N ILE A 37 26.52 1.52 -38.00
CA ILE A 37 27.09 2.58 -38.87
C ILE A 37 26.04 3.12 -39.83
N SER A 38 25.32 2.24 -40.53
CA SER A 38 24.28 2.63 -41.47
C SER A 38 23.17 3.48 -40.79
N ARG A 39 22.70 3.03 -39.59
CA ARG A 39 21.71 3.79 -38.83
C ARG A 39 22.25 5.11 -38.31
N GLU A 40 23.50 5.16 -37.86
CA GLU A 40 24.16 6.39 -37.38
C GLU A 40 24.22 7.44 -38.50
N ILE A 41 24.69 7.05 -39.69
CA ILE A 41 24.81 7.94 -40.83
C ILE A 41 23.40 8.43 -41.28
N LYS A 42 22.42 7.50 -41.38
CA LYS A 42 21.06 7.82 -41.78
C LYS A 42 20.35 8.76 -40.79
N ARG A 43 20.65 8.67 -39.50
CA ARG A 43 19.99 9.48 -38.46
C ARG A 43 20.63 10.86 -38.24
N ASN A 44 21.89 11.01 -38.59
CA ASN A 44 22.73 12.14 -38.18
C ASN A 44 23.42 12.80 -39.41
N HIS A 45 22.84 12.73 -40.59
CA HIS A 45 23.34 13.47 -41.74
C HIS A 45 22.94 14.96 -41.65
N ASN A 46 23.71 15.82 -42.27
CA ASN A 46 23.38 17.24 -42.36
C ASN A 46 22.30 17.47 -43.47
N SER A 47 21.81 18.71 -43.61
CA SER A 47 20.78 19.10 -44.57
C SER A 47 21.20 18.85 -46.05
N ARG A 48 22.48 18.72 -46.35
CA ARG A 48 23.06 18.41 -47.66
C ARG A 48 23.38 16.93 -47.87
N GLY A 49 22.93 16.04 -46.96
CA GLY A 49 23.17 14.58 -47.02
C GLY A 49 24.55 14.14 -46.56
N GLY A 50 25.47 15.03 -46.19
CA GLY A 50 26.79 14.72 -45.69
C GLY A 50 26.82 14.31 -44.22
N TYR A 51 27.87 13.59 -43.80
CA TYR A 51 28.05 13.20 -42.39
C TYR A 51 29.17 14.04 -41.74
N THR A 52 28.79 14.81 -40.71
CA THR A 52 29.72 15.62 -39.90
C THR A 52 29.67 15.14 -38.44
N TRP A 53 30.78 14.61 -37.92
CA TRP A 53 30.82 13.94 -36.65
C TRP A 53 30.37 14.83 -35.44
N ARG A 54 30.75 16.14 -35.47
CA ARG A 54 30.35 17.11 -34.46
C ARG A 54 28.85 17.25 -34.41
N LEU A 55 28.22 17.57 -35.55
CA LEU A 55 26.78 17.69 -35.68
C LEU A 55 26.07 16.39 -35.30
N ALA A 56 26.58 15.23 -35.75
CA ALA A 56 26.04 13.93 -35.40
C ALA A 56 26.07 13.65 -33.90
N HIS A 57 27.13 14.12 -33.23
CA HIS A 57 27.24 13.99 -31.77
C HIS A 57 26.25 14.89 -31.03
N GLU A 58 26.14 16.16 -31.42
CA GLU A 58 25.18 17.12 -30.89
C GLU A 58 23.73 16.64 -31.06
N MET A 59 23.36 16.21 -32.28
CA MET A 59 22.04 15.65 -32.56
C MET A 59 21.74 14.38 -31.73
N ALA A 60 22.75 13.59 -31.43
CA ALA A 60 22.58 12.41 -30.60
C ALA A 60 22.39 12.76 -29.10
N ILE A 61 23.10 13.78 -28.60
CA ILE A 61 22.94 14.33 -27.25
C ILE A 61 21.55 14.96 -27.12
N GLU A 62 21.18 15.87 -28.02
CA GLU A 62 19.89 16.56 -28.01
C GLU A 62 18.70 15.57 -27.99
N ARG A 63 18.76 14.53 -28.82
CA ARG A 63 17.73 13.48 -28.80
C ARG A 63 17.67 12.74 -27.48
N ARG A 64 18.83 12.49 -26.86
CA ARG A 64 18.92 11.83 -25.55
C ARG A 64 18.28 12.70 -24.46
N GLU A 65 18.60 13.98 -24.44
CA GLU A 65 18.04 14.95 -23.48
C GLU A 65 16.53 15.11 -23.69
N ARG A 66 16.09 15.20 -24.92
CA ARG A 66 14.66 15.27 -25.28
C ARG A 66 13.88 14.04 -24.80
N VAL A 67 14.43 12.84 -24.95
CA VAL A 67 13.81 11.59 -24.47
C VAL A 67 13.76 11.54 -22.93
N VAL A 68 14.79 12.06 -22.24
CA VAL A 68 14.80 12.15 -20.77
C VAL A 68 13.72 13.14 -20.29
N CYS A 69 13.64 14.32 -20.90
CA CYS A 69 12.63 15.33 -20.56
C CYS A 69 11.19 14.82 -20.77
N ASN A 70 10.93 14.11 -21.88
CA ASN A 70 9.60 13.55 -22.16
C ASN A 70 9.17 12.42 -21.23
N ARG A 71 10.10 11.83 -20.46
CA ARG A 71 9.82 10.79 -19.45
C ARG A 71 9.68 11.33 -18.04
N LEU A 72 9.89 12.63 -17.84
CA LEU A 72 9.74 13.24 -16.52
C LEU A 72 8.27 13.46 -16.22
N THR A 73 7.85 13.04 -15.04
CA THR A 73 6.51 13.39 -14.53
C THR A 73 6.43 14.91 -14.35
N PRO A 74 5.39 15.59 -14.87
CA PRO A 74 5.20 17.01 -14.68
C PRO A 74 5.22 17.40 -13.18
N ARG A 75 5.90 18.49 -12.86
CA ARG A 75 6.03 18.97 -11.47
C ARG A 75 4.69 19.10 -10.72
N PRO A 76 3.61 19.65 -11.30
CA PRO A 76 2.33 19.76 -10.60
C PRO A 76 1.75 18.41 -10.20
N ILE A 77 1.89 17.39 -11.06
CA ILE A 77 1.43 16.01 -10.77
C ILE A 77 2.24 15.42 -9.60
N LEU A 78 3.56 15.60 -9.63
CA LEU A 78 4.43 15.11 -8.56
C LEU A 78 4.13 15.81 -7.24
N GLN A 79 3.95 17.14 -7.23
CA GLN A 79 3.59 17.91 -6.04
C GLN A 79 2.26 17.43 -5.46
N ARG A 80 1.25 17.20 -6.31
CA ARG A 80 -0.04 16.66 -5.88
C ARG A 80 0.11 15.27 -5.24
N ALA A 81 0.94 14.41 -5.83
CA ALA A 81 1.21 13.07 -5.28
C ALA A 81 1.92 13.15 -3.92
N LEU A 82 2.90 14.04 -3.77
CA LEU A 82 3.62 14.24 -2.50
C LEU A 82 2.72 14.86 -1.42
N LYS A 83 1.82 15.78 -1.80
CA LYS A 83 0.81 16.32 -0.89
C LYS A 83 -0.07 15.22 -0.30
N LEU A 84 -0.57 14.29 -1.12
CA LEU A 84 -1.36 13.15 -0.65
C LEU A 84 -0.54 12.20 0.25
N LEU A 85 0.76 12.05 -0.02
CA LEU A 85 1.66 11.28 0.84
C LEU A 85 1.78 11.90 2.23
N VAL A 86 1.99 13.22 2.30
CA VAL A 86 2.27 13.94 3.56
C VAL A 86 1.00 14.18 4.38
N GLU A 87 -0.08 14.64 3.76
CA GLU A 87 -1.31 15.00 4.47
C GLU A 87 -2.15 13.77 4.85
N GLU A 88 -2.23 12.78 3.96
CA GLU A 88 -3.12 11.62 4.12
C GLU A 88 -2.38 10.32 4.49
N ASP A 89 -1.05 10.33 4.51
CA ASP A 89 -0.20 9.16 4.76
C ASP A 89 -0.49 7.98 3.79
N TRP A 90 -0.95 8.26 2.56
CA TRP A 90 -1.23 7.23 1.58
C TRP A 90 0.06 6.64 0.99
N SER A 91 0.05 5.35 0.72
CA SER A 91 1.20 4.72 0.05
C SER A 91 1.31 5.14 -1.42
N PRO A 92 2.51 5.12 -2.02
CA PRO A 92 2.69 5.42 -3.43
C PRO A 92 1.76 4.65 -4.37
N VAL A 93 1.46 3.38 -4.07
CA VAL A 93 0.50 2.56 -4.84
C VAL A 93 -0.92 3.12 -4.74
N GLN A 94 -1.34 3.52 -3.53
CA GLN A 94 -2.67 4.11 -3.31
C GLN A 94 -2.82 5.46 -4.03
N ILE A 95 -1.78 6.29 -3.96
CA ILE A 95 -1.73 7.60 -4.65
C ILE A 95 -1.81 7.40 -6.17
N SER A 96 -0.99 6.52 -6.72
CA SER A 96 -0.97 6.21 -8.15
C SER A 96 -2.34 5.76 -8.66
N GLY A 97 -2.98 4.80 -7.96
CA GLY A 97 -4.29 4.30 -8.35
C GLY A 97 -5.41 5.33 -8.18
N TYR A 98 -5.40 6.09 -7.09
CA TYR A 98 -6.36 7.16 -6.87
C TYR A 98 -6.28 8.27 -7.93
N LEU A 99 -5.07 8.71 -8.28
CA LEU A 99 -4.85 9.72 -9.32
C LEU A 99 -5.23 9.19 -10.70
N ALA A 100 -4.97 7.92 -11.00
CA ALA A 100 -5.37 7.29 -12.25
C ALA A 100 -6.89 7.34 -12.46
N LYS A 101 -7.70 7.15 -11.41
CA LYS A 101 -9.16 7.32 -11.47
C LYS A 101 -9.61 8.74 -11.80
N GLN A 102 -8.74 9.72 -11.63
CA GLN A 102 -8.99 11.13 -11.95
C GLN A 102 -8.35 11.54 -13.30
N GLY A 103 -7.92 10.55 -14.11
CA GLY A 103 -7.27 10.80 -15.40
C GLY A 103 -5.81 11.28 -15.30
N VAL A 104 -5.22 11.23 -14.11
CA VAL A 104 -3.83 11.69 -13.86
C VAL A 104 -2.91 10.48 -13.72
N SER A 105 -1.98 10.30 -14.64
CA SER A 105 -1.03 9.18 -14.65
C SER A 105 0.27 9.53 -13.94
N ILE A 106 0.60 8.77 -12.90
CA ILE A 106 1.92 8.78 -12.23
C ILE A 106 2.24 7.36 -11.75
N SER A 107 3.45 6.88 -12.03
CA SER A 107 3.89 5.57 -11.53
C SER A 107 4.21 5.63 -10.04
N HIS A 108 3.77 4.61 -9.28
CA HIS A 108 4.14 4.47 -7.88
C HIS A 108 5.67 4.39 -7.67
N GLU A 109 6.41 3.83 -8.64
CA GLU A 109 7.88 3.77 -8.58
C GLU A 109 8.51 5.17 -8.72
N THR A 110 7.89 6.08 -9.49
CA THR A 110 8.33 7.48 -9.53
C THR A 110 8.24 8.12 -8.16
N ILE A 111 7.13 7.89 -7.44
CA ILE A 111 6.94 8.43 -6.09
C ILE A 111 7.95 7.79 -5.11
N TYR A 112 8.15 6.46 -5.17
CA TYR A 112 9.17 5.77 -4.36
C TYR A 112 10.58 6.28 -4.63
N ARG A 113 10.93 6.59 -5.88
CA ARG A 113 12.24 7.15 -6.24
C ARG A 113 12.46 8.52 -5.59
N VAL A 114 11.45 9.38 -5.59
CA VAL A 114 11.51 10.68 -4.92
C VAL A 114 11.68 10.51 -3.41
N ILE A 115 10.91 9.61 -2.79
CA ILE A 115 11.03 9.31 -1.34
C ILE A 115 12.44 8.81 -0.99
N ARG A 116 13.05 7.97 -1.83
CA ARG A 116 14.40 7.45 -1.60
C ARG A 116 15.48 8.50 -1.83
N SER A 117 15.24 9.48 -2.69
CA SER A 117 16.16 10.60 -2.95
C SER A 117 16.03 11.76 -1.96
N ASP A 118 15.01 11.72 -1.09
CA ASP A 118 14.82 12.72 -0.05
C ASP A 118 15.88 12.56 1.05
N THR A 119 16.83 13.49 1.07
CA THR A 119 17.93 13.53 2.06
C THR A 119 17.50 13.96 3.44
N SER A 120 16.37 14.70 3.56
CA SER A 120 15.80 15.10 4.84
C SER A 120 15.19 13.94 5.60
N GLY A 121 14.71 12.93 4.87
CA GLY A 121 13.98 11.79 5.42
C GLY A 121 12.55 12.12 5.88
N GLU A 122 12.04 13.31 5.60
CA GLU A 122 10.68 13.73 5.97
C GLU A 122 9.62 12.87 5.26
N LEU A 123 9.76 12.68 3.95
CA LEU A 123 8.82 11.87 3.18
C LEU A 123 8.76 10.41 3.65
N LEU A 124 9.89 9.89 4.16
CA LEU A 124 9.98 8.52 4.65
C LEU A 124 9.13 8.29 5.91
N GLN A 125 8.90 9.32 6.72
CA GLN A 125 8.09 9.23 7.94
C GLN A 125 6.62 8.91 7.64
N HIS A 126 6.11 9.37 6.49
CA HIS A 126 4.75 9.10 6.02
C HIS A 126 4.58 7.71 5.41
N CYS A 127 5.70 7.01 5.17
CA CYS A 127 5.67 5.65 4.64
C CYS A 127 5.48 4.61 5.74
N ARG A 128 4.63 3.61 5.45
CA ARG A 128 4.41 2.47 6.34
C ARG A 128 5.74 1.78 6.68
N HIS A 129 5.99 1.58 7.99
CA HIS A 129 7.22 0.99 8.52
C HIS A 129 8.51 1.72 8.09
N ARG A 130 8.43 2.97 7.60
CA ARG A 130 9.55 3.72 7.05
C ARG A 130 10.35 2.90 6.00
N LEU A 131 9.62 2.12 5.18
CA LEU A 131 10.13 1.17 4.20
C LEU A 131 11.09 0.09 4.77
N LYS A 132 11.13 -0.11 6.09
CA LYS A 132 11.95 -1.14 6.74
C LYS A 132 11.12 -2.39 6.98
N TYR A 133 11.49 -3.50 6.38
CA TYR A 133 10.88 -4.81 6.62
C TYR A 133 11.74 -5.59 7.60
N ARG A 134 11.18 -5.96 8.76
CA ARG A 134 11.81 -6.88 9.70
C ARG A 134 11.13 -8.23 9.62
N HIS A 135 11.89 -9.27 9.30
CA HIS A 135 11.43 -10.64 9.49
C HIS A 135 11.43 -10.97 10.99
N HIS A 136 10.26 -11.10 11.58
CA HIS A 136 10.14 -11.55 12.95
C HIS A 136 10.20 -13.08 12.99
N LYS A 137 11.20 -13.64 13.68
CA LYS A 137 11.19 -15.07 14.03
C LYS A 137 9.97 -15.33 14.92
N ARG A 138 9.09 -16.24 14.50
CA ARG A 138 7.94 -16.67 15.29
C ARG A 138 8.44 -17.38 16.56
N ARG A 139 8.27 -16.79 17.73
CA ARG A 139 8.38 -17.50 19.00
C ARG A 139 7.05 -18.24 19.23
N LYS A 140 7.11 -19.57 19.31
CA LYS A 140 5.98 -20.39 19.77
C LYS A 140 5.73 -20.05 21.25
N ARG A 141 4.66 -19.33 21.55
CA ARG A 141 4.17 -19.21 22.93
C ARG A 141 3.28 -20.41 23.21
N LYS A 142 3.61 -21.19 24.23
CA LYS A 142 2.73 -22.21 24.80
C LYS A 142 1.74 -21.47 25.72
N THR A 143 0.60 -21.07 25.23
CA THR A 143 -0.54 -20.63 26.05
C THR A 143 -1.50 -21.80 26.19
N LYS A 144 -1.98 -22.05 27.43
CA LYS A 144 -3.05 -23.01 27.66
C LYS A 144 -4.31 -22.53 26.96
N PRO A 145 -5.06 -23.39 26.25
CA PRO A 145 -6.30 -22.99 25.63
C PRO A 145 -7.30 -22.58 26.72
N VAL A 146 -7.88 -21.40 26.60
CA VAL A 146 -9.00 -20.96 27.44
C VAL A 146 -10.26 -21.56 26.84
N SER A 147 -11.04 -22.28 27.66
CA SER A 147 -12.34 -22.80 27.22
C SER A 147 -13.35 -21.66 27.28
N ILE A 148 -13.85 -21.23 26.11
CA ILE A 148 -14.99 -20.32 25.99
C ILE A 148 -16.21 -21.23 25.79
N PRO A 149 -17.23 -21.18 26.68
CA PRO A 149 -18.44 -22.00 26.53
C PRO A 149 -19.24 -21.59 25.28
N ASN A 150 -19.94 -22.54 24.71
CA ASN A 150 -20.88 -22.36 23.58
C ASN A 150 -20.32 -21.64 22.36
N ARG A 151 -18.99 -21.71 22.13
CA ARG A 151 -18.37 -21.07 20.96
C ARG A 151 -18.74 -21.80 19.66
N ILE A 152 -19.08 -21.06 18.63
CA ILE A 152 -19.29 -21.58 17.27
C ILE A 152 -17.96 -21.57 16.51
N SER A 153 -17.57 -22.72 15.96
CA SER A 153 -16.33 -22.80 15.18
C SER A 153 -16.44 -22.03 13.86
N ILE A 154 -15.33 -21.43 13.41
CA ILE A 154 -15.25 -20.77 12.10
C ILE A 154 -15.61 -21.72 10.94
N HIS A 155 -15.47 -23.02 11.11
CA HIS A 155 -15.85 -24.03 10.11
C HIS A 155 -17.36 -24.15 9.91
N GLN A 156 -18.17 -23.60 10.83
CA GLN A 156 -19.63 -23.52 10.73
C GLN A 156 -20.11 -22.18 10.16
N ARG A 157 -19.17 -21.25 9.87
CA ARG A 157 -19.50 -19.96 9.27
C ARG A 157 -20.03 -20.18 7.85
N PRO A 158 -21.14 -19.49 7.43
CA PRO A 158 -21.70 -19.60 6.09
C PRO A 158 -20.65 -19.35 5.00
N ALA A 159 -20.73 -20.12 3.91
CA ALA A 159 -19.79 -20.00 2.78
C ALA A 159 -19.81 -18.59 2.15
N GLU A 160 -20.96 -17.94 2.17
CA GLU A 160 -21.17 -16.58 1.66
C GLU A 160 -20.36 -15.54 2.45
N ALA A 161 -19.96 -15.86 3.68
CA ALA A 161 -19.11 -15.01 4.51
C ALA A 161 -17.62 -15.13 4.12
N ASP A 162 -17.34 -15.11 2.82
CA ASP A 162 -15.99 -15.23 2.23
C ASP A 162 -15.20 -13.93 2.23
N GLY A 163 -15.85 -12.79 2.54
CA GLY A 163 -15.32 -11.42 2.54
C GLY A 163 -15.67 -10.62 1.29
N SER A 164 -16.58 -11.13 0.46
CA SER A 164 -17.24 -10.39 -0.63
C SER A 164 -18.59 -9.83 -0.16
N ARG A 165 -19.31 -10.60 0.67
CA ARG A 165 -20.60 -10.18 1.23
C ARG A 165 -20.44 -9.04 2.23
N PHE A 166 -21.29 -8.02 2.12
CA PHE A 166 -21.37 -6.94 3.09
C PHE A 166 -22.07 -7.42 4.38
N GLY A 167 -21.56 -6.92 5.52
CA GLY A 167 -22.13 -7.25 6.84
C GLY A 167 -21.38 -8.33 7.62
N ASP A 168 -20.31 -8.87 7.07
CA ASP A 168 -19.43 -9.81 7.78
C ASP A 168 -18.27 -9.06 8.45
N TRP A 169 -18.20 -9.12 9.78
CA TRP A 169 -17.23 -8.38 10.58
C TRP A 169 -16.14 -9.27 11.15
N GLU A 170 -14.95 -8.69 11.29
CA GLU A 170 -13.87 -9.27 12.10
C GLU A 170 -13.61 -8.39 13.31
N MET A 171 -13.45 -9.00 14.48
CA MET A 171 -13.21 -8.33 15.75
C MET A 171 -11.86 -8.74 16.33
N ASP A 172 -11.13 -7.77 16.88
CA ASP A 172 -9.83 -8.01 17.54
C ASP A 172 -9.56 -6.96 18.61
N LEU A 173 -8.57 -7.25 19.47
CA LEU A 173 -8.07 -6.33 20.48
C LEU A 173 -6.62 -5.95 20.19
N ILE A 174 -6.33 -4.66 20.14
CA ILE A 174 -4.97 -4.15 20.12
C ILE A 174 -4.56 -3.83 21.57
N LEU A 175 -3.61 -4.58 22.10
CA LEU A 175 -3.10 -4.36 23.45
C LEU A 175 -2.03 -3.27 23.51
N GLY A 176 -2.11 -2.42 24.49
CA GLY A 176 -1.15 -1.37 24.84
C GLY A 176 0.03 -1.92 25.68
N LYS A 177 0.83 -1.00 26.22
CA LYS A 177 1.99 -1.31 27.05
C LYS A 177 1.57 -2.15 28.28
N ASN A 178 2.31 -3.24 28.50
CA ASN A 178 2.08 -4.15 29.63
C ASN A 178 0.65 -4.72 29.71
N GLN A 179 -0.12 -4.69 28.60
CA GLN A 179 -1.52 -5.15 28.55
C GLN A 179 -2.47 -4.44 29.55
N LYS A 180 -2.14 -3.19 29.93
CA LYS A 180 -2.97 -2.42 30.88
C LYS A 180 -4.09 -1.64 30.19
N SER A 181 -4.00 -1.45 28.89
CA SER A 181 -4.99 -0.74 28.07
C SER A 181 -5.20 -1.47 26.75
N ALA A 182 -6.37 -1.33 26.13
CA ALA A 182 -6.68 -1.92 24.84
C ALA A 182 -7.47 -0.97 23.97
N ILE A 183 -7.48 -1.26 22.66
CA ILE A 183 -8.40 -0.69 21.68
C ILE A 183 -9.15 -1.85 21.06
N VAL A 184 -10.48 -1.82 21.13
CA VAL A 184 -11.35 -2.70 20.37
C VAL A 184 -11.33 -2.25 18.92
N THR A 185 -11.15 -3.19 18.01
CA THR A 185 -11.19 -2.95 16.57
C THR A 185 -12.20 -3.87 15.92
N LEU A 186 -13.03 -3.30 15.06
CA LEU A 186 -14.05 -3.97 14.27
C LEU A 186 -13.81 -3.60 12.80
N CYS A 187 -13.68 -4.60 11.94
CA CYS A 187 -13.45 -4.39 10.52
C CYS A 187 -14.52 -5.12 9.71
N GLU A 188 -15.28 -4.39 8.91
CA GLU A 188 -16.18 -4.98 7.93
C GLU A 188 -15.35 -5.56 6.77
N ARG A 189 -15.59 -6.84 6.44
CA ARG A 189 -14.67 -7.63 5.59
C ARG A 189 -14.71 -7.24 4.12
N SER A 190 -15.86 -6.87 3.59
CA SER A 190 -15.99 -6.54 2.17
C SER A 190 -15.40 -5.17 1.84
N THR A 191 -15.67 -4.17 2.67
CA THR A 191 -15.28 -2.77 2.48
C THR A 191 -13.97 -2.41 3.17
N ASN A 192 -13.50 -3.21 4.14
CA ASN A 192 -12.42 -2.90 5.07
C ASN A 192 -12.71 -1.63 5.92
N PHE A 193 -13.99 -1.32 6.16
CA PHE A 193 -14.38 -0.23 7.04
C PHE A 193 -14.04 -0.56 8.48
N LEU A 194 -13.38 0.35 9.16
CA LEU A 194 -12.87 0.20 10.52
C LEU A 194 -13.72 1.01 11.48
N ILE A 195 -14.13 0.39 12.59
CA ILE A 195 -14.59 1.08 13.79
C ILE A 195 -13.61 0.69 14.90
N MET A 196 -13.14 1.67 15.68
CA MET A 196 -12.26 1.40 16.81
C MET A 196 -12.52 2.33 17.96
N GLN A 197 -12.38 1.81 19.19
CA GLN A 197 -12.60 2.55 20.42
C GLN A 197 -11.69 2.04 21.52
N ARG A 198 -11.26 2.92 22.42
CA ARG A 198 -10.47 2.54 23.58
C ARG A 198 -11.32 1.75 24.57
N LEU A 199 -10.77 0.66 25.08
CA LEU A 199 -11.36 -0.15 26.14
C LEU A 199 -10.66 0.22 27.46
N PRO A 200 -11.39 0.83 28.41
CA PRO A 200 -10.78 1.25 29.68
C PRO A 200 -10.33 0.08 30.55
N PHE A 201 -11.01 -1.07 30.50
CA PHE A 201 -10.72 -2.26 31.30
C PHE A 201 -10.46 -3.47 30.42
N VAL A 202 -9.20 -3.87 30.27
CA VAL A 202 -8.76 -4.92 29.32
C VAL A 202 -9.29 -6.31 29.66
N LYS A 203 -9.52 -6.62 30.95
CA LYS A 203 -9.90 -7.95 31.41
C LYS A 203 -11.40 -8.14 31.72
N ASP A 204 -12.21 -7.13 31.48
CA ASP A 204 -13.65 -7.20 31.69
C ASP A 204 -14.37 -7.56 30.38
N SER A 205 -14.71 -8.84 30.26
CA SER A 205 -15.42 -9.36 29.09
C SER A 205 -16.84 -8.79 28.93
N LYS A 206 -17.49 -8.41 30.04
CA LYS A 206 -18.82 -7.80 30.01
C LYS A 206 -18.75 -6.37 29.47
N HIS A 207 -17.76 -5.61 29.93
CA HIS A 207 -17.54 -4.25 29.44
C HIS A 207 -17.16 -4.24 27.94
N LEU A 208 -16.28 -5.17 27.53
CA LEU A 208 -15.98 -5.37 26.10
C LEU A 208 -17.25 -5.67 25.30
N ALA A 209 -18.10 -6.59 25.78
CA ALA A 209 -19.32 -6.95 25.06
C ALA A 209 -20.27 -5.76 24.89
N ASN A 210 -20.51 -4.99 25.95
CA ASN A 210 -21.33 -3.79 25.86
C ASN A 210 -20.76 -2.77 24.89
N GLN A 211 -19.46 -2.53 24.93
CA GLN A 211 -18.81 -1.60 24.01
C GLN A 211 -18.92 -2.02 22.55
N VAL A 212 -18.77 -3.32 22.25
CA VAL A 212 -18.96 -3.86 20.89
C VAL A 212 -20.39 -3.67 20.44
N ILE A 213 -21.37 -3.91 21.34
CA ILE A 213 -22.79 -3.68 21.05
C ILE A 213 -23.01 -2.21 20.69
N ASP A 214 -22.54 -1.29 21.51
CA ASP A 214 -22.72 0.17 21.30
C ASP A 214 -22.08 0.62 19.97
N MET A 215 -20.92 0.06 19.61
CA MET A 215 -20.22 0.39 18.37
C MET A 215 -20.96 -0.11 17.12
N LEU A 216 -21.63 -1.27 17.18
CA LEU A 216 -22.32 -1.90 16.06
C LEU A 216 -23.83 -1.64 16.02
N LEU A 217 -24.42 -1.18 17.12
CA LEU A 217 -25.86 -0.92 17.20
C LEU A 217 -26.42 -0.02 16.08
N PRO A 218 -25.70 1.06 15.66
CA PRO A 218 -26.15 1.88 14.53
C PRO A 218 -26.24 1.13 13.20
N TYR A 219 -25.55 -0.02 13.10
CA TYR A 219 -25.46 -0.84 11.90
C TYR A 219 -26.09 -2.22 12.07
N LYS A 220 -26.86 -2.43 13.12
CA LYS A 220 -27.39 -3.75 13.53
C LYS A 220 -27.98 -4.55 12.37
N GLN A 221 -28.79 -3.93 11.53
CA GLN A 221 -29.46 -4.61 10.40
C GLN A 221 -28.47 -5.15 9.33
N GLN A 222 -27.26 -4.62 9.30
CA GLN A 222 -26.20 -4.99 8.38
C GLN A 222 -25.09 -5.79 9.07
N VAL A 223 -25.27 -6.25 10.31
CA VAL A 223 -24.33 -7.13 11.00
C VAL A 223 -24.81 -8.57 10.86
N LEU A 224 -24.25 -9.29 9.88
CA LEU A 224 -24.63 -10.66 9.58
C LEU A 224 -23.83 -11.68 10.37
N THR A 225 -22.50 -11.50 10.45
CA THR A 225 -21.61 -12.36 11.23
C THR A 225 -20.46 -11.58 11.84
N ILE A 226 -19.95 -12.06 12.97
CA ILE A 226 -18.73 -11.53 13.59
C ILE A 226 -17.74 -12.68 13.76
N THR A 227 -16.49 -12.48 13.34
CA THR A 227 -15.41 -13.45 13.52
C THR A 227 -14.38 -12.91 14.51
N THR A 228 -14.02 -13.70 15.53
CA THR A 228 -13.01 -13.35 16.54
C THR A 228 -12.04 -14.49 16.81
N ASP A 229 -11.00 -14.26 17.61
CA ASP A 229 -10.12 -15.33 18.11
C ASP A 229 -10.61 -15.91 19.44
N ASN A 230 -9.82 -16.85 20.00
CA ASN A 230 -10.13 -17.56 21.23
C ASN A 230 -9.63 -16.82 22.48
N GLY A 231 -9.59 -15.48 22.48
CA GLY A 231 -9.21 -14.71 23.66
C GLY A 231 -10.27 -14.79 24.76
N SER A 232 -9.83 -14.89 26.03
CA SER A 232 -10.75 -14.92 27.19
C SER A 232 -11.60 -13.66 27.33
N GLU A 233 -11.16 -12.56 26.74
CA GLU A 233 -11.87 -11.29 26.65
C GLU A 233 -13.22 -11.40 25.91
N PHE A 234 -13.33 -12.38 25.01
CA PHE A 234 -14.56 -12.64 24.23
C PHE A 234 -15.51 -13.65 24.92
N ALA A 235 -15.30 -13.99 26.18
CA ALA A 235 -16.13 -14.96 26.91
C ALA A 235 -17.61 -14.55 27.00
N LYS A 236 -17.96 -13.28 26.86
CA LYS A 236 -19.35 -12.77 26.84
C LYS A 236 -19.90 -12.56 25.42
N HIS A 237 -19.40 -13.34 24.45
CA HIS A 237 -19.85 -13.26 23.04
C HIS A 237 -21.35 -13.50 22.88
N GLU A 238 -21.98 -14.37 23.70
CA GLU A 238 -23.43 -14.62 23.66
C GLU A 238 -24.26 -13.33 23.91
N LEU A 239 -23.74 -12.43 24.78
CA LEU A 239 -24.37 -11.14 25.01
C LEU A 239 -24.35 -10.26 23.75
N ILE A 240 -23.23 -10.26 23.01
CA ILE A 240 -23.11 -9.55 21.74
C ILE A 240 -24.05 -10.16 20.70
N ALA A 241 -24.01 -11.50 20.55
CA ALA A 241 -24.85 -12.24 19.61
C ALA A 241 -26.35 -11.95 19.80
N LYS A 242 -26.82 -12.00 21.06
CA LYS A 242 -28.21 -11.73 21.41
C LYS A 242 -28.65 -10.30 21.11
N ASN A 243 -27.81 -9.29 21.43
CA ASN A 243 -28.19 -7.87 21.25
C ASN A 243 -28.14 -7.45 19.78
N LEU A 244 -27.18 -7.97 19.02
CA LEU A 244 -27.02 -7.63 17.60
C LEU A 244 -27.79 -8.56 16.66
N ASP A 245 -28.37 -9.65 17.20
CA ASP A 245 -29.05 -10.70 16.42
C ASP A 245 -28.15 -11.29 15.34
N THR A 246 -26.93 -11.73 15.75
CA THR A 246 -25.88 -12.18 14.86
C THR A 246 -25.11 -13.35 15.45
N ASP A 247 -24.52 -14.19 14.59
CA ASP A 247 -23.65 -15.28 15.01
C ASP A 247 -22.18 -14.84 15.15
N ILE A 248 -21.52 -15.35 16.21
CA ILE A 248 -20.09 -15.10 16.45
C ILE A 248 -19.27 -16.35 16.27
N TYR A 249 -18.38 -16.31 15.29
CA TYR A 249 -17.51 -17.42 14.93
C TYR A 249 -16.10 -17.24 15.49
N PHE A 250 -15.54 -18.34 16.01
CA PHE A 250 -14.21 -18.36 16.60
C PHE A 250 -13.22 -19.03 15.66
N THR A 251 -12.10 -18.35 15.41
CA THR A 251 -11.01 -18.92 14.60
C THR A 251 -10.34 -20.11 15.28
N ASP A 252 -9.64 -20.90 14.50
CA ASP A 252 -8.77 -21.95 15.05
C ASP A 252 -7.60 -21.34 15.82
N SER A 253 -7.10 -22.07 16.78
CA SER A 253 -5.93 -21.66 17.53
C SER A 253 -4.73 -21.49 16.59
N TYR A 254 -4.05 -20.33 16.72
CA TYR A 254 -2.90 -19.95 15.89
C TYR A 254 -3.20 -19.69 14.38
N ALA A 255 -4.45 -19.64 13.98
CA ALA A 255 -4.87 -19.43 12.59
C ALA A 255 -5.17 -17.95 12.30
N ALA A 256 -4.21 -17.05 12.51
CA ALA A 256 -4.37 -15.61 12.32
C ALA A 256 -4.83 -15.23 10.89
N TRP A 257 -4.54 -16.07 9.89
CA TRP A 257 -4.97 -15.87 8.50
C TRP A 257 -6.50 -15.93 8.31
N GLN A 258 -7.22 -16.56 9.23
CA GLN A 258 -8.69 -16.62 9.21
C GLN A 258 -9.35 -15.27 9.54
N LYS A 259 -8.57 -14.30 10.09
CA LYS A 259 -8.95 -12.90 10.34
C LYS A 259 -8.07 -11.93 9.54
N GLY A 260 -7.94 -12.13 8.25
CA GLY A 260 -7.00 -11.40 7.41
C GLY A 260 -7.32 -9.91 7.25
N ALA A 261 -8.60 -9.53 7.24
CA ALA A 261 -9.02 -8.14 7.06
C ALA A 261 -8.62 -7.28 8.27
N ILE A 262 -8.96 -7.74 9.49
CA ILE A 262 -8.63 -7.01 10.72
C ILE A 262 -7.12 -7.03 10.99
N GLU A 263 -6.41 -8.14 10.69
CA GLU A 263 -4.97 -8.20 10.84
C GLU A 263 -4.25 -7.15 9.98
N ASN A 264 -4.66 -7.00 8.72
CA ASN A 264 -4.13 -5.98 7.83
C ASN A 264 -4.48 -4.57 8.31
N THR A 265 -5.70 -4.37 8.80
CA THR A 265 -6.15 -3.09 9.35
C THR A 265 -5.39 -2.74 10.62
N ASN A 266 -5.17 -3.69 11.52
CA ASN A 266 -4.35 -3.50 12.72
C ASN A 266 -2.89 -3.13 12.39
N LYS A 267 -2.33 -3.66 11.29
CA LYS A 267 -1.02 -3.23 10.79
C LYS A 267 -1.01 -1.76 10.34
N LEU A 268 -2.14 -1.23 9.84
CA LEU A 268 -2.26 0.20 9.50
C LEU A 268 -2.42 1.06 10.75
N ILE A 269 -3.22 0.62 11.72
CA ILE A 269 -3.36 1.32 13.00
C ILE A 269 -1.98 1.46 13.67
N ARG A 270 -1.12 0.44 13.58
CA ARG A 270 0.24 0.48 14.13
C ARG A 270 1.20 1.47 13.45
N GLN A 271 0.82 2.09 12.35
CA GLN A 271 1.54 3.25 11.81
C GLN A 271 1.37 4.47 12.70
N TYR A 272 0.19 4.67 13.28
CA TYR A 272 -0.17 5.80 14.14
C TYR A 272 -0.02 5.49 15.64
N ILE A 273 -0.35 4.27 16.01
CA ILE A 273 -0.33 3.77 17.40
C ILE A 273 0.68 2.61 17.50
N PRO A 274 1.99 2.92 17.68
CA PRO A 274 3.04 1.90 17.72
C PRO A 274 2.87 0.89 18.86
N LYS A 275 3.50 -0.28 18.72
CA LYS A 275 3.57 -1.26 19.82
C LYS A 275 4.35 -0.67 21.01
N GLY A 276 3.86 -0.96 22.22
CA GLY A 276 4.49 -0.50 23.46
C GLY A 276 4.05 0.88 23.93
N LEU A 277 3.17 1.56 23.19
CA LEU A 277 2.52 2.80 23.64
C LEU A 277 1.47 2.46 24.70
N ASP A 278 1.40 3.27 25.76
CA ASP A 278 0.28 3.24 26.72
C ASP A 278 -0.91 4.01 26.12
N PHE A 279 -2.03 3.34 25.93
CA PHE A 279 -3.21 3.96 25.30
C PHE A 279 -3.93 4.94 26.23
N ASN A 280 -3.61 4.94 27.52
CA ASN A 280 -4.10 5.98 28.44
C ASN A 280 -3.46 7.35 28.17
N MET A 281 -2.32 7.37 27.47
CA MET A 281 -1.61 8.60 27.10
C MET A 281 -2.10 9.21 25.78
N ILE A 282 -3.04 8.56 25.08
CA ILE A 282 -3.63 9.09 23.84
C ILE A 282 -5.09 9.45 24.07
N THR A 283 -5.55 10.50 23.41
CA THR A 283 -6.93 10.96 23.52
C THR A 283 -7.88 10.11 22.65
N ASP A 284 -9.15 10.08 22.98
CA ASP A 284 -10.15 9.43 22.15
C ASP A 284 -10.31 10.15 20.79
N ASP A 285 -10.07 11.45 20.74
CA ASP A 285 -10.05 12.21 19.49
C ASP A 285 -8.91 11.76 18.57
N PHE A 286 -7.73 11.47 19.11
CA PHE A 286 -6.63 10.92 18.32
C PHE A 286 -6.99 9.54 17.73
N ILE A 287 -7.70 8.70 18.51
CA ILE A 287 -8.21 7.40 18.02
C ILE A 287 -9.23 7.62 16.90
N LYS A 288 -10.19 8.53 17.07
CA LYS A 288 -11.18 8.89 16.04
C LYS A 288 -10.53 9.44 14.76
N GLN A 289 -9.55 10.33 14.89
CA GLN A 289 -8.80 10.87 13.75
C GLN A 289 -8.02 9.77 13.00
N THR A 290 -7.41 8.86 13.75
CA THR A 290 -6.70 7.70 13.16
C THR A 290 -7.68 6.80 12.39
N GLN A 291 -8.86 6.49 12.96
CA GLN A 291 -9.92 5.75 12.30
C GLN A 291 -10.36 6.44 11.02
N TYR A 292 -10.59 7.75 11.08
CA TYR A 292 -11.00 8.56 9.94
C TYR A 292 -9.96 8.52 8.81
N LYS A 293 -8.68 8.73 9.11
CA LYS A 293 -7.59 8.62 8.13
C LYS A 293 -7.54 7.23 7.47
N ILE A 294 -7.68 6.16 8.26
CA ILE A 294 -7.65 4.78 7.75
C ILE A 294 -8.85 4.48 6.84
N ASN A 295 -10.05 4.96 7.19
CA ASN A 295 -11.27 4.74 6.43
C ASN A 295 -11.33 5.56 5.13
N ARG A 296 -10.60 6.66 5.04
CA ARG A 296 -10.47 7.46 3.81
C ARG A 296 -9.38 6.95 2.86
N ARG A 297 -8.49 6.10 3.36
CA ARG A 297 -7.35 5.61 2.59
C ARG A 297 -7.80 4.70 1.44
N PRO A 298 -7.46 4.99 0.16
CA PRO A 298 -7.82 4.15 -0.97
C PRO A 298 -7.35 2.71 -0.81
N ARG A 299 -8.14 1.75 -1.28
CA ARG A 299 -7.80 0.32 -1.22
C ARG A 299 -7.78 -0.30 -2.60
N VAL A 300 -6.73 -1.07 -2.90
CA VAL A 300 -6.65 -1.84 -4.16
C VAL A 300 -7.85 -2.76 -4.31
N LYS A 301 -8.24 -3.48 -3.24
CA LYS A 301 -9.42 -4.35 -3.21
C LYS A 301 -10.72 -3.63 -3.61
N LEU A 302 -10.82 -2.32 -3.35
CA LEU A 302 -11.98 -1.49 -3.65
C LEU A 302 -11.79 -0.66 -4.91
N ASP A 303 -10.92 -1.09 -5.80
CA ASP A 303 -10.57 -0.33 -7.01
C ASP A 303 -10.21 1.13 -6.66
N PHE A 304 -9.33 1.31 -5.69
CA PHE A 304 -8.87 2.60 -5.17
C PHE A 304 -9.97 3.55 -4.66
N ASN A 305 -11.16 3.03 -4.36
CA ASN A 305 -12.12 3.76 -3.52
C ASN A 305 -11.74 3.63 -2.04
N SER A 306 -12.29 4.52 -1.21
CA SER A 306 -12.07 4.47 0.24
C SER A 306 -13.10 3.54 0.91
N PRO A 307 -12.72 2.85 2.00
CA PRO A 307 -13.64 2.09 2.85
C PRO A 307 -14.88 2.90 3.23
N TYR A 308 -14.70 4.15 3.66
CA TYR A 308 -15.79 5.05 4.03
C TYR A 308 -16.84 5.17 2.92
N LYS A 309 -16.40 5.49 1.70
CA LYS A 309 -17.32 5.68 0.57
C LYS A 309 -18.09 4.41 0.25
N ILE A 310 -17.42 3.25 0.17
CA ILE A 310 -18.07 1.99 -0.18
C ILE A 310 -19.00 1.52 0.92
N PHE A 311 -18.59 1.65 2.19
CA PHE A 311 -19.42 1.25 3.34
C PHE A 311 -20.75 2.03 3.35
N PHE A 312 -20.69 3.36 3.27
CA PHE A 312 -21.91 4.19 3.35
C PHE A 312 -22.78 4.12 2.09
N ASN A 313 -22.25 3.67 0.94
CA ASN A 313 -23.09 3.40 -0.23
C ASN A 313 -24.09 2.24 -0.01
N HIS A 314 -23.88 1.39 0.99
CA HIS A 314 -24.85 0.34 1.35
C HIS A 314 -26.03 0.86 2.19
N PHE A 315 -26.03 2.13 2.60
CA PHE A 315 -27.08 2.77 3.38
C PHE A 315 -27.82 3.86 2.59
N SER A 316 -27.45 4.06 1.33
CA SER A 316 -28.03 5.08 0.42
C SER A 316 -29.20 4.54 -0.37
#